data_9cf4dccc28cdd73a4291b29caf877019
#
_entry.id   9cf4dccc28cdd73a4291b29caf877019
#
_cell.length_a   1.000
_cell.length_b   1.000
_cell.length_c   1.000
_cell.angle_alpha   90.00
_cell.angle_beta   90.00
_cell.angle_gamma   90.00
#
_symmetry.space_group_name_H-M   'P 1'
#
loop_
_entity.id
_entity.type
_entity.pdbx_description
1 polymer ?
#
loop_
_entity_poly.entity_id
_entity_poly.type
_entity_poly.pdbx_seq_one_letter_code
_entity_poly.pdbx_strand_id
1 'polypeptide(L)'
;MTGKVFNMIDNYVYLYHVDQFIVIPSFPDSLNDQMAVNYNKSTPMSRSAPIYSYSDSGPRSLQVNLDLHRDMMKQINWQVSNAKIATGDDYVDTLIKLVQAAALPAYGVSEKMVDPPMVAVRFGNDVFIKGVVTGSVGVTYQLPILDNNKYAHVSVSFNVEEVDPYDATTVLAAGSFRGIDTTLERNFWRV
;
A
#
# COMPACT_ATOMS: atom_id res chain seq x y z
N MET A 1 -4.27 -32.83 -17.71
CA MET A 1 -3.32 -32.15 -16.81
C MET A 1 -3.86 -30.73 -16.58
N THR A 2 -4.55 -30.53 -15.49
CA THR A 2 -5.03 -29.21 -15.08
C THR A 2 -3.82 -28.46 -14.55
N GLY A 3 -3.30 -27.54 -15.35
CA GLY A 3 -2.24 -26.65 -14.92
C GLY A 3 -2.72 -25.89 -13.68
N LYS A 4 -2.03 -26.01 -12.57
CA LYS A 4 -2.24 -25.09 -11.43
C LYS A 4 -1.92 -23.69 -11.93
N VAL A 5 -2.95 -22.90 -12.11
CA VAL A 5 -2.81 -21.45 -12.27
C VAL A 5 -2.27 -20.96 -10.93
N PHE A 6 -1.02 -20.54 -10.89
CA PHE A 6 -0.47 -19.87 -9.72
C PHE A 6 -1.19 -18.52 -9.61
N ASN A 7 -2.11 -18.43 -8.67
CA ASN A 7 -2.69 -17.14 -8.30
C ASN A 7 -1.63 -16.36 -7.52
N MET A 8 -0.92 -15.50 -8.22
CA MET A 8 0.00 -14.54 -7.57
C MET A 8 -0.83 -13.39 -6.98
N ILE A 9 -1.54 -13.66 -5.88
CA ILE A 9 -2.18 -12.60 -5.06
C ILE A 9 -1.25 -12.21 -3.91
N ASP A 10 0.03 -12.21 -4.16
CA ASP A 10 0.97 -11.88 -3.11
C ASP A 10 1.20 -10.38 -2.96
N ASN A 11 0.80 -9.60 -3.98
CA ASN A 11 0.96 -8.15 -3.99
C ASN A 11 -0.35 -7.48 -4.33
N TYR A 12 -0.90 -6.70 -3.41
CA TYR A 12 -2.15 -5.97 -3.64
C TYR A 12 -2.26 -4.68 -2.83
N VAL A 13 -3.11 -3.80 -3.30
CA VAL A 13 -3.64 -2.67 -2.55
C VAL A 13 -5.15 -2.85 -2.43
N TYR A 14 -5.67 -2.78 -1.21
CA TYR A 14 -7.10 -2.88 -0.90
C TYR A 14 -7.58 -1.60 -0.23
N LEU A 15 -8.70 -1.06 -0.69
CA LEU A 15 -9.36 0.12 -0.17
C LEU A 15 -10.61 -0.28 0.61
N TYR A 16 -10.59 -0.09 1.93
CA TYR A 16 -11.71 -0.46 2.81
C TYR A 16 -12.98 0.33 2.54
N HIS A 17 -12.86 1.64 2.26
CA HIS A 17 -13.99 2.56 2.12
C HIS A 17 -14.80 2.37 0.82
N VAL A 18 -14.25 1.73 -0.19
CA VAL A 18 -14.91 1.46 -1.47
C VAL A 18 -14.98 -0.02 -1.82
N ASP A 19 -14.47 -0.89 -0.94
CA ASP A 19 -14.41 -2.35 -1.12
C ASP A 19 -13.82 -2.76 -2.49
N GLN A 20 -12.68 -2.16 -2.83
CA GLN A 20 -11.98 -2.46 -4.07
C GLN A 20 -10.53 -2.86 -3.80
N PHE A 21 -10.07 -3.84 -4.56
CA PHE A 21 -8.66 -4.20 -4.54
C PHE A 21 -8.12 -4.33 -5.97
N ILE A 22 -6.84 -4.07 -6.09
CA ILE A 22 -6.07 -4.28 -7.30
C ILE A 22 -4.80 -5.05 -6.98
N VAL A 23 -4.54 -6.06 -7.77
CA VAL A 23 -3.31 -6.84 -7.68
C VAL A 23 -2.18 -6.06 -8.34
N ILE A 24 -1.06 -5.96 -7.67
CA ILE A 24 0.17 -5.38 -8.22
C ILE A 24 0.99 -6.52 -8.82
N PRO A 25 1.23 -6.52 -10.13
CA PRO A 25 1.81 -7.67 -10.81
C PRO A 25 3.32 -7.80 -10.65
N SER A 26 3.97 -6.77 -10.16
CA SER A 26 5.42 -6.77 -9.92
C SER A 26 5.72 -6.40 -8.48
N PHE A 27 6.79 -6.99 -7.94
CA PHE A 27 7.34 -6.51 -6.68
C PHE A 27 8.05 -5.17 -6.95
N PRO A 28 7.94 -4.20 -6.04
CA PRO A 28 8.78 -3.02 -6.10
C PRO A 28 10.25 -3.39 -5.90
N ASP A 29 11.15 -2.68 -6.56
CA ASP A 29 12.59 -2.94 -6.44
C ASP A 29 13.10 -2.78 -5.01
N SER A 30 12.49 -1.90 -4.25
CA SER A 30 12.78 -1.69 -2.84
C SER A 30 11.55 -1.19 -2.08
N LEU A 31 11.40 -1.68 -0.86
CA LEU A 31 10.41 -1.20 0.10
C LEU A 31 11.14 -0.60 1.29
N ASN A 32 10.79 0.61 1.65
CA ASN A 32 11.37 1.27 2.82
C ASN A 32 10.33 1.26 3.95
N ASP A 33 10.59 0.39 4.92
CA ASP A 33 9.76 0.20 6.11
C ASP A 33 10.46 0.86 7.31
N GLN A 34 9.83 1.87 7.87
CA GLN A 34 10.43 2.70 8.92
C GLN A 34 9.52 2.76 10.15
N MET A 35 10.13 2.77 11.32
CA MET A 35 9.46 3.03 12.58
C MET A 35 10.18 4.18 13.30
N ALA A 36 9.47 5.27 13.54
CA ALA A 36 10.02 6.41 14.26
C ALA A 36 9.98 6.17 15.76
N VAL A 37 11.02 6.63 16.47
CA VAL A 37 11.07 6.62 17.94
C VAL A 37 11.55 7.99 18.41
N ASN A 38 10.78 8.61 19.28
CA ASN A 38 11.03 9.97 19.77
C ASN A 38 11.49 9.97 21.23
N TYR A 39 12.66 10.54 21.45
CA TYR A 39 13.22 10.78 22.77
C TYR A 39 13.48 12.26 23.01
N ASN A 40 13.07 12.77 24.14
CA ASN A 40 13.51 14.07 24.62
C ASN A 40 14.91 13.95 25.22
N LYS A 41 15.82 14.78 24.74
CA LYS A 41 17.21 14.83 25.21
C LYS A 41 17.43 16.05 26.07
N SER A 42 17.87 15.87 27.31
CA SER A 42 18.29 16.93 28.23
C SER A 42 19.77 16.77 28.59
N THR A 43 20.51 17.84 28.49
CA THR A 43 21.96 17.91 28.87
C THR A 43 22.14 18.84 30.07
N PRO A 44 22.01 18.33 31.31
CA PRO A 44 22.30 19.14 32.50
C PRO A 44 23.75 19.60 32.57
N MET A 45 23.98 20.76 33.15
CA MET A 45 25.33 21.25 33.40
C MET A 45 26.14 20.23 34.20
N SER A 46 27.42 20.11 33.88
CA SER A 46 28.40 19.22 34.57
C SER A 46 28.14 17.72 34.42
N ARG A 47 27.34 17.30 33.43
CA ARG A 47 27.17 15.90 33.12
C ARG A 47 27.78 15.55 31.78
N SER A 48 28.57 14.47 31.74
CA SER A 48 29.23 14.01 30.50
C SER A 48 28.30 13.33 29.53
N ALA A 49 27.13 12.85 29.99
CA ALA A 49 26.12 12.17 29.15
C ALA A 49 24.75 12.81 29.29
N PRO A 50 23.99 12.92 28.19
CA PRO A 50 22.63 13.41 28.23
C PRO A 50 21.69 12.42 28.93
N ILE A 51 20.59 12.94 29.46
CA ILE A 51 19.47 12.16 29.95
C ILE A 51 18.43 12.06 28.81
N TYR A 52 18.01 10.85 28.50
CA TYR A 52 16.96 10.58 27.54
C TYR A 52 15.69 10.23 28.26
N SER A 53 14.59 10.87 27.89
CA SER A 53 13.25 10.49 28.31
C SER A 53 12.44 10.09 27.07
N TYR A 54 11.85 8.91 27.11
CA TYR A 54 10.98 8.43 26.04
C TYR A 54 9.74 9.32 25.93
N SER A 55 9.44 9.78 24.74
CA SER A 55 8.23 10.57 24.45
C SER A 55 7.14 9.69 23.84
N ASP A 56 7.41 9.16 22.67
CA ASP A 56 6.49 8.32 21.93
C ASP A 56 7.21 7.45 20.89
N SER A 57 6.51 6.44 20.39
CA SER A 57 6.86 5.77 19.14
C SER A 57 5.92 6.26 18.05
N GLY A 58 6.47 6.80 16.98
CA GLY A 58 5.69 7.17 15.82
C GLY A 58 5.08 5.95 15.13
N PRO A 59 4.15 6.17 14.21
CA PRO A 59 3.58 5.09 13.42
C PRO A 59 4.66 4.44 12.54
N ARG A 60 4.48 3.17 12.25
CA ARG A 60 5.22 2.50 11.19
C ARG A 60 4.82 3.09 9.86
N SER A 61 5.77 3.42 9.02
CA SER A 61 5.53 3.97 7.69
C SER A 61 6.19 3.14 6.62
N LEU A 62 5.44 2.87 5.56
CA LEU A 62 5.90 2.12 4.39
C LEU A 62 5.89 3.04 3.18
N GLN A 63 7.07 3.31 2.63
CA GLN A 63 7.19 4.01 1.36
C GLN A 63 7.20 3.00 0.22
N VAL A 64 6.25 3.15 -0.69
CA VAL A 64 6.07 2.30 -1.86
C VAL A 64 6.41 3.07 -3.12
N ASN A 65 7.29 2.50 -3.94
CA ASN A 65 7.63 3.00 -5.28
C ASN A 65 7.40 1.87 -6.27
N LEU A 66 6.48 2.08 -7.20
CA LEU A 66 6.11 1.11 -8.23
C LEU A 66 6.53 1.63 -9.59
N ASP A 67 7.31 0.86 -10.31
CA ASP A 67 7.64 1.12 -11.71
C ASP A 67 6.83 0.19 -12.62
N LEU A 68 5.96 0.78 -13.41
CA LEU A 68 4.97 0.08 -14.20
C LEU A 68 5.26 0.27 -15.70
N HIS A 69 5.36 -0.84 -16.42
CA HIS A 69 5.53 -0.80 -17.87
C HIS A 69 4.26 -1.29 -18.56
N ARG A 70 3.59 -0.43 -19.34
CA ARG A 70 2.25 -0.74 -19.90
C ARG A 70 2.21 -1.98 -20.78
N ASP A 71 3.25 -2.20 -21.61
CA ASP A 71 3.26 -3.38 -22.49
C ASP A 71 3.43 -4.68 -21.72
N MET A 72 4.21 -4.67 -20.64
CA MET A 72 4.34 -5.84 -19.77
C MET A 72 3.03 -6.11 -19.01
N MET A 73 2.31 -5.05 -18.62
CA MET A 73 1.03 -5.14 -17.91
C MET A 73 -0.14 -5.67 -18.77
N LYS A 74 -0.05 -5.57 -20.10
CA LYS A 74 -1.07 -6.14 -21.02
C LYS A 74 -1.18 -7.67 -20.93
N GLN A 75 -0.12 -8.36 -20.51
CA GLN A 75 -0.05 -9.81 -20.41
C GLN A 75 -0.57 -10.39 -19.09
N ILE A 76 -0.94 -9.52 -18.14
CA ILE A 76 -1.33 -9.93 -16.81
C ILE A 76 -2.80 -10.30 -16.78
N ASN A 77 -3.11 -11.39 -16.08
CA ASN A 77 -4.49 -11.79 -15.83
C ASN A 77 -5.10 -10.89 -14.73
N TRP A 78 -5.66 -9.73 -15.16
CA TRP A 78 -6.30 -8.75 -14.29
C TRP A 78 -7.67 -9.21 -13.74
N GLN A 79 -8.18 -10.37 -14.17
CA GLN A 79 -9.47 -10.93 -13.71
C GLN A 79 -9.50 -11.23 -12.21
N VAL A 80 -8.34 -11.27 -11.58
CA VAL A 80 -8.24 -11.48 -10.13
C VAL A 80 -8.59 -10.22 -9.34
N SER A 81 -8.43 -9.03 -9.94
CA SER A 81 -8.79 -7.75 -9.30
C SER A 81 -10.29 -7.51 -9.38
N ASN A 82 -10.91 -6.99 -8.31
CA ASN A 82 -12.32 -6.57 -8.36
C ASN A 82 -12.50 -5.13 -8.86
N ALA A 83 -11.41 -4.38 -9.02
CA ALA A 83 -11.44 -3.05 -9.60
C ALA A 83 -11.87 -3.11 -11.07
N LYS A 84 -12.93 -2.36 -11.41
CA LYS A 84 -13.46 -2.32 -12.77
C LYS A 84 -12.60 -1.41 -13.64
N ILE A 85 -12.16 -1.94 -14.78
CA ILE A 85 -11.45 -1.15 -15.79
C ILE A 85 -12.50 -0.34 -16.57
N ALA A 86 -12.38 0.98 -16.54
CA ALA A 86 -13.28 1.86 -17.29
C ALA A 86 -12.98 1.80 -18.79
N THR A 87 -13.99 2.12 -19.62
CA THR A 87 -13.82 2.15 -21.07
C THR A 87 -12.74 3.15 -21.48
N GLY A 88 -11.74 2.65 -22.20
CA GLY A 88 -10.57 3.46 -22.64
C GLY A 88 -9.39 3.47 -21.68
N ASP A 89 -9.55 2.93 -20.48
CA ASP A 89 -8.45 2.74 -19.54
C ASP A 89 -7.73 1.41 -19.81
N ASP A 90 -6.47 1.35 -19.39
CA ASP A 90 -5.74 0.10 -19.24
C ASP A 90 -5.56 -0.24 -17.75
N TYR A 91 -4.88 -1.35 -17.48
CA TYR A 91 -4.64 -1.81 -16.11
C TYR A 91 -3.81 -0.81 -15.30
N VAL A 92 -2.83 -0.15 -15.93
CA VAL A 92 -1.99 0.86 -15.29
C VAL A 92 -2.80 2.10 -14.91
N ASP A 93 -3.69 2.57 -15.80
CA ASP A 93 -4.57 3.69 -15.50
C ASP A 93 -5.51 3.37 -14.33
N THR A 94 -6.05 2.14 -14.30
CA THR A 94 -6.91 1.67 -13.21
C THR A 94 -6.14 1.61 -11.89
N LEU A 95 -4.91 1.12 -11.89
CA LEU A 95 -4.05 1.08 -10.71
C LEU A 95 -3.74 2.49 -10.20
N ILE A 96 -3.38 3.42 -11.09
CA ILE A 96 -3.13 4.82 -10.74
C ILE A 96 -4.38 5.43 -10.08
N LYS A 97 -5.55 5.28 -10.70
CA LYS A 97 -6.82 5.79 -10.17
C LYS A 97 -7.13 5.22 -8.79
N LEU A 98 -6.89 3.94 -8.59
CA LEU A 98 -7.14 3.28 -7.31
C LEU A 98 -6.19 3.79 -6.22
N VAL A 99 -4.90 3.94 -6.53
CA VAL A 99 -3.92 4.51 -5.57
C VAL A 99 -4.26 5.99 -5.26
N GLN A 100 -4.71 6.77 -6.24
CA GLN A 100 -5.18 8.14 -5.99
C GLN A 100 -6.47 8.15 -5.15
N ALA A 101 -7.40 7.24 -5.40
CA ALA A 101 -8.63 7.08 -4.62
C ALA A 101 -8.35 6.66 -3.17
N ALA A 102 -7.23 5.96 -2.93
CA ALA A 102 -6.78 5.59 -1.59
C ALA A 102 -6.49 6.80 -0.66
N ALA A 103 -6.21 7.95 -1.25
CA ALA A 103 -5.99 9.20 -0.51
C ALA A 103 -7.26 10.07 -0.38
N LEU A 104 -8.39 9.65 -0.98
CA LEU A 104 -9.61 10.44 -1.06
C LEU A 104 -10.77 9.78 -0.29
N PRO A 105 -11.55 10.55 0.48
CA PRO A 105 -12.72 10.02 1.15
C PRO A 105 -13.86 9.74 0.16
N ALA A 106 -14.72 8.79 0.49
CA ALA A 106 -15.94 8.52 -0.25
C ALA A 106 -17.12 9.32 0.32
N TYR A 107 -17.76 10.15 -0.49
CA TYR A 107 -18.89 11.02 -0.10
C TYR A 107 -20.25 10.45 -0.54
N GLY A 108 -20.43 9.17 -0.66
CA GLY A 108 -21.61 8.59 -1.28
C GLY A 108 -22.67 8.00 -0.36
N VAL A 109 -22.45 7.97 0.96
CA VAL A 109 -23.37 7.32 1.91
C VAL A 109 -24.16 8.38 2.65
N SER A 110 -25.48 8.48 2.40
CA SER A 110 -26.37 9.36 3.15
C SER A 110 -26.37 8.94 4.62
N GLU A 111 -26.32 9.92 5.54
CA GLU A 111 -26.43 9.79 6.99
C GLU A 111 -25.17 9.38 7.78
N LYS A 112 -24.01 9.23 7.18
CA LYS A 112 -22.78 8.94 7.92
C LYS A 112 -21.74 10.04 7.79
N MET A 113 -21.00 10.23 8.86
CA MET A 113 -19.71 10.94 8.80
C MET A 113 -18.85 10.27 7.74
N VAL A 114 -18.05 11.08 7.04
CA VAL A 114 -17.10 10.60 6.04
C VAL A 114 -16.17 9.58 6.67
N ASP A 115 -16.19 8.35 6.17
CA ASP A 115 -15.22 7.34 6.62
C ASP A 115 -13.82 7.72 6.13
N PRO A 116 -12.80 7.70 7.00
CA PRO A 116 -11.44 7.96 6.58
C PRO A 116 -10.99 6.90 5.59
N PRO A 117 -10.25 7.28 4.54
CA PRO A 117 -9.78 6.34 3.55
C PRO A 117 -8.70 5.42 4.15
N MET A 118 -9.10 4.23 4.57
CA MET A 118 -8.18 3.21 5.04
C MET A 118 -7.77 2.27 3.92
N VAL A 119 -6.51 1.88 3.92
CA VAL A 119 -5.92 0.97 2.93
C VAL A 119 -5.21 -0.20 3.61
N ALA A 120 -5.19 -1.34 2.95
CA ALA A 120 -4.27 -2.42 3.26
C ALA A 120 -3.35 -2.63 2.06
N VAL A 121 -2.06 -2.74 2.31
CA VAL A 121 -1.04 -3.00 1.30
C VAL A 121 -0.28 -4.24 1.69
N ARG A 122 -0.16 -5.18 0.73
CA ARG A 122 0.61 -6.40 0.91
C ARG A 122 1.63 -6.55 -0.21
N PHE A 123 2.86 -6.91 0.17
CA PHE A 123 3.90 -7.32 -0.75
C PHE A 123 4.50 -8.65 -0.27
N GLY A 124 4.14 -9.71 -0.97
CA GLY A 124 4.56 -11.05 -0.63
C GLY A 124 4.12 -11.46 0.78
N ASN A 125 5.01 -12.20 1.44
CA ASN A 125 4.83 -12.64 2.82
C ASN A 125 5.61 -11.79 3.83
N ASP A 126 6.38 -10.82 3.34
CA ASP A 126 7.28 -10.04 4.19
C ASP A 126 6.65 -8.74 4.69
N VAL A 127 5.80 -8.12 3.86
CA VAL A 127 5.24 -6.81 4.16
C VAL A 127 3.73 -6.82 4.05
N PHE A 128 3.09 -6.56 5.17
CA PHE A 128 1.67 -6.21 5.26
C PHE A 128 1.52 -4.97 6.15
N ILE A 129 0.75 -4.01 5.68
CA ILE A 129 0.43 -2.80 6.43
C ILE A 129 -1.02 -2.42 6.20
N LYS A 130 -1.71 -2.09 7.30
CA LYS A 130 -3.05 -1.53 7.31
C LYS A 130 -2.97 -0.13 7.88
N GLY A 131 -3.37 0.86 7.10
CA GLY A 131 -3.16 2.23 7.51
C GLY A 131 -3.86 3.24 6.63
N VAL A 132 -3.32 4.42 6.61
CA VAL A 132 -3.79 5.55 5.81
C VAL A 132 -2.67 6.02 4.89
N VAL A 133 -3.04 6.49 3.70
CA VAL A 133 -2.09 7.13 2.80
C VAL A 133 -1.78 8.51 3.33
N THR A 134 -0.50 8.78 3.58
CA THR A 134 -0.03 10.07 4.10
C THR A 134 0.85 10.78 3.08
N GLY A 135 0.87 12.11 3.16
CA GLY A 135 1.63 12.93 2.23
C GLY A 135 0.98 13.02 0.85
N SER A 136 1.75 12.77 -0.20
CA SER A 136 1.31 12.88 -1.59
C SER A 136 1.39 11.55 -2.33
N VAL A 137 0.43 11.32 -3.21
CA VAL A 137 0.53 10.27 -4.23
C VAL A 137 1.18 10.88 -5.46
N GLY A 138 2.40 10.46 -5.76
CA GLY A 138 3.17 10.91 -6.91
C GLY A 138 2.97 9.97 -8.11
N VAL A 139 2.73 10.54 -9.30
CA VAL A 139 2.70 9.78 -10.55
C VAL A 139 3.61 10.48 -11.54
N THR A 140 4.60 9.77 -12.05
CA THR A 140 5.57 10.27 -13.02
C THR A 140 5.45 9.49 -14.31
N TYR A 141 5.23 10.18 -15.41
CA TYR A 141 5.11 9.60 -16.75
C TYR A 141 6.44 9.76 -17.51
N GLN A 142 6.91 8.68 -18.10
CA GLN A 142 8.20 8.63 -18.79
C GLN A 142 8.07 8.08 -20.21
N LEU A 143 8.92 8.60 -21.12
CA LEU A 143 9.03 8.11 -22.49
C LEU A 143 9.48 6.64 -22.55
N PRO A 144 9.16 5.91 -23.63
CA PRO A 144 8.56 6.36 -24.91
C PRO A 144 7.02 6.52 -24.83
N ILE A 145 6.45 7.10 -25.86
CA ILE A 145 5.00 7.16 -26.08
C ILE A 145 4.62 5.98 -26.97
N LEU A 146 3.57 5.28 -26.60
CA LEU A 146 3.00 4.15 -27.35
C LEU A 146 2.07 4.65 -28.47
N ASP A 147 1.69 3.76 -29.38
CA ASP A 147 0.80 4.03 -30.52
C ASP A 147 -0.58 4.59 -30.11
N ASN A 148 -1.01 4.31 -28.89
CA ASN A 148 -2.25 4.82 -28.29
C ASN A 148 -2.10 6.19 -27.61
N ASN A 149 -0.99 6.92 -27.85
CA ASN A 149 -0.64 8.19 -27.23
C ASN A 149 -0.52 8.17 -25.68
N LYS A 150 -0.24 7.01 -25.11
CA LYS A 150 0.04 6.85 -23.67
C LYS A 150 1.54 6.63 -23.43
N TYR A 151 2.03 7.14 -22.30
CA TYR A 151 3.40 6.89 -21.87
C TYR A 151 3.60 5.39 -21.54
N ALA A 152 4.66 4.81 -22.05
CA ALA A 152 4.98 3.39 -21.85
C ALA A 152 5.36 3.07 -20.41
N HIS A 153 6.04 3.99 -19.76
CA HIS A 153 6.58 3.81 -18.42
C HIS A 153 5.95 4.81 -17.44
N VAL A 154 5.49 4.32 -16.31
CA VAL A 154 4.84 5.13 -15.28
C VAL A 154 5.35 4.70 -13.91
N SER A 155 5.91 5.64 -13.16
CA SER A 155 6.28 5.42 -11.77
C SER A 155 5.21 5.98 -10.84
N VAL A 156 4.79 5.19 -9.87
CA VAL A 156 3.80 5.59 -8.84
C VAL A 156 4.45 5.50 -7.47
N SER A 157 4.40 6.58 -6.71
CA SER A 157 4.95 6.63 -5.36
C SER A 157 3.90 7.08 -4.35
N PHE A 158 3.84 6.43 -3.20
CA PHE A 158 2.97 6.81 -2.09
C PHE A 158 3.53 6.29 -0.76
N ASN A 159 3.08 6.88 0.34
CA ASN A 159 3.46 6.48 1.68
C ASN A 159 2.22 6.02 2.45
N VAL A 160 2.35 4.92 3.19
CA VAL A 160 1.27 4.40 4.05
C VAL A 160 1.76 4.40 5.49
N GLU A 161 1.00 5.01 6.37
CA GLU A 161 1.24 4.99 7.81
C GLU A 161 0.24 4.07 8.50
N GLU A 162 0.76 3.22 9.36
CA GLU A 162 -0.02 2.24 10.10
C GLU A 162 -0.86 2.89 11.18
N VAL A 163 -2.12 2.45 11.28
CA VAL A 163 -3.06 3.01 12.27
C VAL A 163 -3.10 2.17 13.54
N ASP A 164 -2.78 0.87 13.45
CA ASP A 164 -2.85 -0.02 14.60
C ASP A 164 -1.67 0.22 15.56
N PRO A 165 -1.92 0.40 16.86
CA PRO A 165 -0.86 0.59 17.84
C PRO A 165 -0.12 -0.73 18.09
N TYR A 166 1.21 -0.67 18.19
CA TYR A 166 2.05 -1.79 18.59
C TYR A 166 2.72 -1.56 19.92
N ASP A 167 2.93 -2.66 20.64
CA ASP A 167 3.91 -2.74 21.70
C ASP A 167 5.01 -3.74 21.34
N ALA A 168 6.09 -3.74 22.09
CA ALA A 168 7.22 -4.62 21.84
C ALA A 168 6.84 -6.10 21.93
N THR A 169 5.90 -6.44 22.80
CA THR A 169 5.44 -7.83 23.00
C THR A 169 4.62 -8.30 21.80
N THR A 170 3.76 -7.45 21.26
CA THR A 170 2.99 -7.73 20.05
C THR A 170 3.93 -7.95 18.85
N VAL A 171 4.93 -7.09 18.70
CA VAL A 171 5.91 -7.22 17.61
C VAL A 171 6.71 -8.50 17.71
N LEU A 172 7.15 -8.89 18.90
CA LEU A 172 7.92 -10.12 19.12
C LEU A 172 7.08 -11.40 19.01
N ALA A 173 5.79 -11.32 19.36
CA ALA A 173 4.85 -12.43 19.25
C ALA A 173 4.34 -12.64 17.82
N ALA A 174 4.35 -11.60 16.98
CA ALA A 174 3.96 -11.68 15.59
C ALA A 174 4.98 -12.54 14.83
N GLY A 175 4.52 -13.60 14.17
CA GLY A 175 5.37 -14.36 13.24
C GLY A 175 5.74 -13.55 12.00
N SER A 176 6.31 -14.22 10.98
CA SER A 176 6.68 -13.60 9.70
C SER A 176 5.52 -12.88 8.99
N PHE A 177 4.29 -13.22 9.32
CA PHE A 177 3.05 -12.62 8.77
C PHE A 177 2.45 -11.61 9.74
N ARG A 178 3.16 -10.59 10.02
CA ARG A 178 2.76 -9.52 10.94
C ARG A 178 1.50 -8.81 10.46
N GLY A 179 0.39 -9.04 11.16
CA GLY A 179 -0.86 -8.32 10.91
C GLY A 179 -1.64 -8.71 9.66
N ILE A 180 -1.28 -9.79 8.94
CA ILE A 180 -2.03 -10.25 7.78
C ILE A 180 -3.44 -10.63 8.20
N ASP A 181 -4.43 -9.89 7.69
CA ASP A 181 -5.83 -10.22 7.88
C ASP A 181 -6.26 -11.30 6.88
N THR A 182 -6.19 -12.55 7.31
CA THR A 182 -6.62 -13.69 6.49
C THR A 182 -8.12 -13.67 6.15
N THR A 183 -8.92 -12.83 6.82
CA THR A 183 -10.33 -12.68 6.51
C THR A 183 -10.53 -11.87 5.24
N LEU A 184 -9.70 -10.86 4.96
CA LEU A 184 -9.68 -10.14 3.71
C LEU A 184 -9.44 -11.08 2.54
N GLU A 185 -8.42 -11.93 2.66
CA GLU A 185 -8.06 -12.87 1.61
C GLU A 185 -9.15 -13.89 1.32
N ARG A 186 -9.86 -14.38 2.33
CA ARG A 186 -11.01 -15.29 2.14
C ARG A 186 -12.14 -14.64 1.36
N ASN A 187 -12.34 -13.34 1.48
CA ASN A 187 -13.38 -12.63 0.76
C ASN A 187 -13.03 -12.45 -0.73
N PHE A 188 -11.75 -12.38 -1.08
CA PHE A 188 -11.30 -12.32 -2.48
C PHE A 188 -11.51 -13.63 -3.24
N TRP A 189 -11.55 -14.78 -2.54
CA TRP A 189 -11.69 -16.11 -3.13
C TRP A 189 -13.14 -16.58 -3.31
N ARG A 190 -14.11 -15.78 -2.92
CA ARG A 190 -15.54 -16.15 -2.97
C ARG A 190 -16.27 -15.63 -4.22
N VAL A 191 -15.55 -15.26 -5.27
CA VAL A 191 -16.15 -14.88 -6.56
C VAL A 191 -16.08 -16.05 -7.54
#